data_ef2e06205782755f33f8aadd2746bd65
#
_entry.id   ef2e06205782755f33f8aadd2746bd65
#
_cell.length_a   1.000
_cell.length_b   1.000
_cell.length_c   1.000
_cell.angle_alpha   90.00
_cell.angle_beta   90.00
_cell.angle_gamma   90.00
#
_symmetry.space_group_name_H-M   'P 1'
#
loop_
_entity.id
_entity.type
_entity.pdbx_description
1 polymer ?
#
loop_
_entity_poly.entity_id
_entity_poly.type
_entity_poly.pdbx_seq_one_letter_code
_entity_poly.pdbx_strand_id
1 'polypeptide(L)'
;MKIIERSELAEEKVEHVESTSHWIEVVELPSKFLSYPAGSRIQYKPYSFGELEEWASLPKGASPEDKYRLGLKGIKVTGFDIWDLNISDYNYIMTLRKLSTYDRARFDLKYTCPHCNEHVVTTQEIQNVSFKDFDEFNHLPITYRTSDGKELIIDSMTVGDAIRFRGAEIPDNSMTRLAFQVRNMETTEALNYLSDITDVDDMELLQELEGILNFGKSQEIDLVCPHCRKKSTISILGVSALAEPFRKSKKSLHDRIVSR
;
A
#
# COMPACT_ATOMS: atom_id res chain seq x y z
N MET A 1 -14.66 -18.73 11.20
CA MET A 1 -14.07 -17.62 10.42
C MET A 1 -14.45 -16.35 11.15
N LYS A 2 -13.49 -15.54 11.58
CA LYS A 2 -13.79 -14.26 12.25
C LYS A 2 -13.39 -13.13 11.28
N ILE A 3 -14.38 -12.43 10.76
CA ILE A 3 -14.19 -11.23 9.91
C ILE A 3 -14.51 -10.03 10.80
N ILE A 4 -13.61 -9.05 10.84
CA ILE A 4 -13.84 -7.78 11.54
C ILE A 4 -14.59 -6.88 10.55
N GLU A 5 -15.77 -6.42 10.93
CA GLU A 5 -16.58 -5.55 10.07
C GLU A 5 -16.06 -4.10 10.09
N ARG A 6 -16.40 -3.34 9.05
CA ARG A 6 -15.89 -1.96 8.85
C ARG A 6 -16.27 -1.03 10.01
N SER A 7 -17.46 -1.21 10.58
CA SER A 7 -17.93 -0.43 11.74
C SER A 7 -17.08 -0.60 13.00
N GLU A 8 -16.42 -1.74 13.17
CA GLU A 8 -15.60 -2.03 14.36
C GLU A 8 -14.26 -1.28 14.36
N LEU A 9 -13.78 -0.81 13.21
CA LEU A 9 -12.53 -0.03 13.09
C LEU A 9 -12.74 1.48 13.33
N ALA A 10 -13.96 1.98 13.14
CA ALA A 10 -14.26 3.42 13.16
C ALA A 10 -14.22 4.05 14.57
N GLU A 11 -14.24 3.25 15.64
CA GLU A 11 -14.31 3.75 17.02
C GLU A 11 -12.95 4.17 17.60
N GLU A 12 -11.85 3.82 16.97
CA GLU A 12 -10.52 4.07 17.50
C GLU A 12 -9.86 5.29 16.89
N LYS A 13 -9.88 6.40 17.63
CA LYS A 13 -9.19 7.64 17.22
C LYS A 13 -7.68 7.44 17.31
N VAL A 14 -7.00 7.66 16.18
CA VAL A 14 -5.53 7.78 16.18
C VAL A 14 -5.17 9.10 16.86
N GLU A 15 -4.57 9.05 18.06
CA GLU A 15 -4.10 10.25 18.75
C GLU A 15 -2.95 10.90 17.97
N HIS A 16 -3.19 12.09 17.46
CA HIS A 16 -2.17 12.91 16.84
C HIS A 16 -1.42 13.68 17.93
N VAL A 17 -0.21 13.27 18.23
CA VAL A 17 0.71 14.06 19.05
C VAL A 17 1.19 15.25 18.20
N GLU A 18 0.80 16.45 18.56
CA GLU A 18 1.30 17.68 17.94
C GLU A 18 2.80 17.82 18.20
N SER A 19 3.61 17.40 17.23
CA SER A 19 5.02 17.74 17.19
C SER A 19 5.20 19.01 16.35
N THR A 20 6.21 19.82 16.64
CA THR A 20 6.61 21.01 15.88
C THR A 20 7.12 20.69 14.47
N SER A 21 6.91 19.48 13.97
CA SER A 21 7.34 19.01 12.66
C SER A 21 6.48 19.65 11.56
N HIS A 22 7.12 20.17 10.52
CA HIS A 22 6.44 20.68 9.33
C HIS A 22 5.68 19.55 8.63
N TRP A 23 4.37 19.72 8.50
CA TRP A 23 3.52 18.89 7.67
C TRP A 23 3.70 19.27 6.20
N ILE A 24 3.90 18.30 5.35
CA ILE A 24 4.08 18.45 3.91
C ILE A 24 2.81 18.00 3.22
N GLU A 25 2.24 18.86 2.38
CA GLU A 25 1.02 18.51 1.64
C GLU A 25 1.35 17.57 0.48
N VAL A 26 0.52 16.55 0.31
CA VAL A 26 0.59 15.64 -0.83
C VAL A 26 -0.20 16.25 -1.97
N VAL A 27 0.49 16.60 -3.05
CA VAL A 27 -0.13 17.27 -4.21
C VAL A 27 -0.54 16.30 -5.31
N GLU A 28 0.00 15.09 -5.29
CA GLU A 28 -0.22 14.06 -6.31
C GLU A 28 -0.26 12.68 -5.66
N LEU A 29 -1.17 11.83 -6.10
CA LEU A 29 -1.38 10.48 -5.60
C LEU A 29 -1.61 9.50 -6.76
N PRO A 30 -1.24 8.22 -6.62
CA PRO A 30 -1.59 7.18 -7.59
C PRO A 30 -3.10 7.09 -7.89
N SER A 31 -3.96 7.34 -6.90
CA SER A 31 -5.42 7.39 -7.05
C SER A 31 -5.93 8.66 -7.74
N LYS A 32 -5.08 9.66 -7.97
CA LYS A 32 -5.46 11.02 -8.44
C LYS A 32 -6.55 11.67 -7.57
N PHE A 33 -6.61 11.33 -6.29
CA PHE A 33 -7.64 11.74 -5.33
C PHE A 33 -9.07 11.24 -5.67
N LEU A 34 -9.25 10.35 -6.64
CA LEU A 34 -10.57 9.90 -7.10
C LEU A 34 -11.35 9.09 -6.05
N SER A 35 -10.64 8.45 -5.11
CA SER A 35 -11.24 7.69 -4.00
C SER A 35 -11.74 8.56 -2.84
N TYR A 36 -11.53 9.88 -2.89
CA TYR A 36 -11.80 10.76 -1.76
C TYR A 36 -12.84 11.83 -2.10
N PRO A 37 -13.60 12.32 -1.10
CA PRO A 37 -14.51 13.45 -1.29
C PRO A 37 -13.79 14.68 -1.84
N ALA A 38 -14.48 15.46 -2.65
CA ALA A 38 -13.92 16.69 -3.21
C ALA A 38 -13.45 17.66 -2.10
N GLY A 39 -12.23 18.19 -2.25
CA GLY A 39 -11.63 19.09 -1.26
C GLY A 39 -10.89 18.36 -0.13
N SER A 40 -10.79 17.03 -0.16
CA SER A 40 -9.96 16.26 0.76
C SER A 40 -8.49 16.68 0.66
N ARG A 41 -7.80 16.65 1.80
CA ARG A 41 -6.37 16.96 1.88
C ARG A 41 -5.65 15.88 2.63
N ILE A 42 -4.44 15.60 2.18
CA ILE A 42 -3.55 14.63 2.82
C ILE A 42 -2.22 15.32 3.04
N GLN A 43 -1.69 15.19 4.26
CA GLN A 43 -0.40 15.70 4.65
C GLN A 43 0.40 14.59 5.30
N TYR A 44 1.71 14.65 5.17
CA TYR A 44 2.62 13.75 5.86
C TYR A 44 3.76 14.51 6.52
N LYS A 45 4.45 13.85 7.43
CA LYS A 45 5.71 14.35 8.02
C LYS A 45 6.83 13.33 7.81
N PRO A 46 8.10 13.77 7.69
CA PRO A 46 9.24 12.88 7.77
C PRO A 46 9.22 12.06 9.06
N TYR A 47 9.90 10.92 9.08
CA TYR A 47 10.01 10.12 10.30
C TYR A 47 10.80 10.88 11.37
N SER A 48 10.24 10.97 12.58
CA SER A 48 10.98 11.42 13.74
C SER A 48 11.85 10.28 14.31
N PHE A 49 12.84 10.63 15.14
CA PHE A 49 13.68 9.63 15.80
C PHE A 49 12.84 8.67 16.67
N GLY A 50 11.85 9.21 17.41
CA GLY A 50 10.95 8.39 18.23
C GLY A 50 10.12 7.40 17.39
N GLU A 51 9.56 7.83 16.26
CA GLU A 51 8.85 6.93 15.34
C GLU A 51 9.79 5.83 14.81
N LEU A 52 11.04 6.19 14.54
CA LEU A 52 12.04 5.25 14.09
C LEU A 52 12.38 4.21 15.18
N GLU A 53 12.46 4.61 16.43
CA GLU A 53 12.64 3.69 17.58
C GLU A 53 11.42 2.78 17.78
N GLU A 54 10.20 3.31 17.65
CA GLU A 54 8.97 2.52 17.71
C GLU A 54 8.96 1.45 16.61
N TRP A 55 9.28 1.81 15.36
CA TRP A 55 9.42 0.84 14.27
C TRP A 55 10.47 -0.24 14.56
N ALA A 56 11.64 0.16 15.10
CA ALA A 56 12.74 -0.76 15.43
C ALA A 56 12.39 -1.71 16.57
N SER A 57 11.50 -1.30 17.46
CA SER A 57 11.05 -2.10 18.61
C SER A 57 9.87 -3.02 18.29
N LEU A 58 9.26 -2.91 17.10
CA LEU A 58 8.23 -3.84 16.69
C LEU A 58 8.76 -5.29 16.70
N PRO A 59 8.01 -6.24 17.30
CA PRO A 59 8.34 -7.65 17.25
C PRO A 59 8.50 -8.14 15.82
N LYS A 60 9.36 -9.11 15.57
CA LYS A 60 9.52 -9.72 14.22
C LYS A 60 8.21 -10.28 13.64
N GLY A 61 7.27 -10.63 14.49
CA GLY A 61 5.93 -11.11 14.14
C GLY A 61 4.83 -10.08 14.34
N ALA A 62 5.16 -8.77 14.44
CA ALA A 62 4.16 -7.71 14.59
C ALA A 62 3.07 -7.82 13.53
N SER A 63 1.82 -7.66 13.95
CA SER A 63 0.67 -7.74 13.07
C SER A 63 0.74 -6.69 11.95
N PRO A 64 0.11 -6.93 10.81
CA PRO A 64 -0.04 -5.88 9.79
C PRO A 64 -0.73 -4.63 10.34
N GLU A 65 -1.68 -4.81 11.25
CA GLU A 65 -2.38 -3.72 11.93
C GLU A 65 -1.42 -2.82 12.72
N ASP A 66 -0.53 -3.38 13.54
CA ASP A 66 0.46 -2.61 14.30
C ASP A 66 1.33 -1.75 13.36
N LYS A 67 1.73 -2.33 12.24
CA LYS A 67 2.53 -1.63 11.23
C LYS A 67 1.75 -0.49 10.56
N TYR A 68 0.49 -0.72 10.20
CA TYR A 68 -0.36 0.33 9.61
C TYR A 68 -0.62 1.45 10.62
N ARG A 69 -0.99 1.11 11.87
CA ARG A 69 -1.21 2.11 12.94
C ARG A 69 0.02 2.99 13.13
N LEU A 70 1.19 2.39 13.19
CA LEU A 70 2.44 3.14 13.34
C LEU A 70 2.73 4.02 12.11
N GLY A 71 2.50 3.51 10.91
CA GLY A 71 2.66 4.30 9.67
C GLY A 71 1.72 5.49 9.60
N LEU A 72 0.48 5.31 10.01
CA LEU A 72 -0.55 6.36 9.99
C LEU A 72 -0.28 7.52 10.96
N LYS A 73 0.49 7.32 12.05
CA LYS A 73 0.89 8.42 12.96
C LYS A 73 1.55 9.61 12.26
N GLY A 74 2.20 9.36 11.14
CA GLY A 74 2.86 10.41 10.35
C GLY A 74 2.06 10.90 9.15
N ILE A 75 0.76 10.60 9.09
CA ILE A 75 -0.15 11.01 8.03
C ILE A 75 -1.34 11.73 8.67
N LYS A 76 -1.75 12.84 8.08
CA LYS A 76 -2.92 13.60 8.47
C LYS A 76 -3.85 13.76 7.28
N VAL A 77 -5.12 13.47 7.47
CA VAL A 77 -6.14 13.61 6.44
C VAL A 77 -7.21 14.60 6.87
N THR A 78 -7.87 15.23 5.91
CA THR A 78 -8.99 16.12 6.13
C THR A 78 -10.07 15.80 5.10
N GLY A 79 -11.31 15.67 5.54
CA GLY A 79 -12.45 15.39 4.66
C GLY A 79 -12.88 13.92 4.61
N PHE A 80 -12.10 12.99 5.19
CA PHE A 80 -12.44 11.57 5.28
C PHE A 80 -11.77 10.91 6.48
N ASP A 81 -12.12 9.66 6.79
CA ASP A 81 -11.47 8.89 7.86
C ASP A 81 -10.12 8.35 7.39
N ILE A 82 -9.11 8.39 8.25
CA ILE A 82 -7.76 7.92 7.94
C ILE A 82 -7.71 6.43 7.56
N TRP A 83 -8.65 5.63 8.08
CA TRP A 83 -8.78 4.21 7.73
C TRP A 83 -9.31 3.99 6.32
N ASP A 84 -9.96 5.01 5.73
CA ASP A 84 -10.41 5.02 4.35
C ASP A 84 -9.31 5.45 3.36
N LEU A 85 -8.10 5.73 3.87
CA LEU A 85 -6.95 5.99 3.01
C LEU A 85 -6.69 4.79 2.10
N ASN A 86 -6.67 5.01 0.79
CA ASN A 86 -6.37 3.98 -0.21
C ASN A 86 -5.01 3.35 0.07
N ILE A 87 -4.92 2.02 -0.01
CA ILE A 87 -3.68 1.29 0.29
C ILE A 87 -2.53 1.65 -0.66
N SER A 88 -2.83 1.97 -1.91
CA SER A 88 -1.81 2.40 -2.89
C SER A 88 -1.26 3.78 -2.56
N ASP A 89 -2.14 4.69 -2.19
CA ASP A 89 -1.77 6.04 -1.75
C ASP A 89 -1.01 6.02 -0.42
N TYR A 90 -1.45 5.19 0.54
CA TYR A 90 -0.70 4.95 1.77
C TYR A 90 0.74 4.53 1.48
N ASN A 91 0.92 3.57 0.60
CA ASN A 91 2.25 3.07 0.25
C ASN A 91 3.11 4.14 -0.44
N TYR A 92 2.51 4.92 -1.31
CA TYR A 92 3.15 6.07 -1.94
C TYR A 92 3.59 7.11 -0.90
N ILE A 93 2.70 7.48 0.02
CA ILE A 93 2.99 8.44 1.11
C ILE A 93 4.11 7.91 2.02
N MET A 94 4.11 6.62 2.36
CA MET A 94 5.19 6.01 3.15
C MET A 94 6.54 6.11 2.41
N THR A 95 6.52 6.00 1.09
CA THR A 95 7.71 6.22 0.26
C THR A 95 8.15 7.69 0.30
N LEU A 96 7.23 8.64 0.17
CA LEU A 96 7.52 10.07 0.30
C LEU A 96 8.09 10.41 1.69
N ARG A 97 7.53 9.85 2.77
CA ARG A 97 8.05 10.01 4.13
C ARG A 97 9.50 9.56 4.23
N LYS A 98 9.81 8.41 3.63
CA LYS A 98 11.17 7.85 3.62
C LYS A 98 12.14 8.74 2.83
N LEU A 99 11.73 9.23 1.65
CA LEU A 99 12.51 10.15 0.84
C LEU A 99 12.77 11.48 1.56
N SER A 100 11.77 11.99 2.28
CA SER A 100 11.91 13.24 3.07
C SER A 100 12.74 13.08 4.34
N THR A 101 12.93 11.84 4.82
CA THR A 101 13.73 11.56 6.02
C THR A 101 15.20 11.32 5.69
N TYR A 102 15.47 10.71 4.54
CA TYR A 102 16.82 10.28 4.15
C TYR A 102 17.20 10.91 2.81
N ASP A 103 18.35 11.54 2.77
CA ASP A 103 18.92 12.16 1.56
C ASP A 103 19.05 11.17 0.38
N ARG A 104 19.30 9.88 0.71
CA ARG A 104 19.39 8.77 -0.25
C ARG A 104 18.76 7.52 0.36
N ALA A 105 17.45 7.43 0.23
CA ALA A 105 16.74 6.23 0.66
C ALA A 105 17.04 5.07 -0.28
N ARG A 106 17.70 4.03 0.25
CA ARG A 106 18.11 2.84 -0.51
C ARG A 106 17.48 1.58 0.05
N PHE A 107 17.29 0.59 -0.82
CA PHE A 107 16.84 -0.75 -0.45
C PHE A 107 17.61 -1.82 -1.23
N ASP A 108 17.74 -3.00 -0.63
CA ASP A 108 18.34 -4.14 -1.31
C ASP A 108 17.26 -4.91 -2.07
N LEU A 109 17.46 -5.04 -3.37
CA LEU A 109 16.60 -5.81 -4.25
C LEU A 109 17.27 -7.13 -4.58
N LYS A 110 16.52 -8.23 -4.38
CA LYS A 110 16.93 -9.58 -4.80
C LYS A 110 16.00 -10.04 -5.90
N TYR A 111 16.56 -10.40 -7.05
CA TYR A 111 15.78 -10.90 -8.17
C TYR A 111 16.56 -11.96 -8.97
N THR A 112 15.82 -12.73 -9.75
CA THR A 112 16.42 -13.64 -10.75
C THR A 112 16.34 -12.95 -12.11
N CYS A 113 17.48 -12.81 -12.78
CA CYS A 113 17.51 -12.16 -14.09
C CYS A 113 16.74 -12.98 -15.12
N PRO A 114 15.75 -12.40 -15.84
CA PRO A 114 14.96 -13.15 -16.81
C PRO A 114 15.74 -13.55 -18.07
N HIS A 115 16.95 -13.01 -18.26
CA HIS A 115 17.77 -13.28 -19.45
C HIS A 115 18.87 -14.34 -19.23
N CYS A 116 19.44 -14.38 -18.03
CA CYS A 116 20.55 -15.31 -17.75
C CYS A 116 20.29 -16.24 -16.56
N ASN A 117 19.12 -16.12 -15.90
CA ASN A 117 18.69 -16.88 -14.73
C ASN A 117 19.62 -16.78 -13.50
N GLU A 118 20.55 -15.82 -13.49
CA GLU A 118 21.41 -15.58 -12.33
C GLU A 118 20.66 -14.86 -11.21
N HIS A 119 20.95 -15.25 -9.98
CA HIS A 119 20.45 -14.58 -8.78
C HIS A 119 21.24 -13.31 -8.52
N VAL A 120 20.58 -12.17 -8.59
CA VAL A 120 21.19 -10.86 -8.42
C VAL A 120 20.74 -10.24 -7.12
N VAL A 121 21.70 -9.69 -6.37
CA VAL A 121 21.43 -8.81 -5.22
C VAL A 121 22.02 -7.44 -5.54
N THR A 122 21.20 -6.42 -5.54
CA THR A 122 21.61 -5.05 -5.88
C THR A 122 20.97 -4.06 -4.92
N THR A 123 21.66 -2.96 -4.64
CA THR A 123 21.12 -1.86 -3.85
C THR A 123 20.58 -0.80 -4.81
N GLN A 124 19.31 -0.45 -4.63
CA GLN A 124 18.60 0.52 -5.47
C GLN A 124 18.18 1.74 -4.65
N GLU A 125 18.04 2.88 -5.33
CA GLU A 125 17.47 4.10 -4.73
C GLU A 125 15.95 4.09 -4.89
N ILE A 126 15.21 4.45 -3.83
CA ILE A 126 13.73 4.41 -3.83
C ILE A 126 13.16 5.34 -4.91
N GLN A 127 13.81 6.46 -5.19
CA GLN A 127 13.42 7.40 -6.25
C GLN A 127 13.37 6.79 -7.65
N ASN A 128 13.99 5.63 -7.86
CA ASN A 128 13.96 4.91 -9.14
C ASN A 128 12.75 3.96 -9.26
N VAL A 129 11.90 3.90 -8.22
CA VAL A 129 10.69 3.07 -8.22
C VAL A 129 9.54 3.89 -8.77
N SER A 130 8.91 3.40 -9.83
CA SER A 130 7.68 3.98 -10.36
C SER A 130 6.45 3.34 -9.69
N PHE A 131 5.43 4.14 -9.48
CA PHE A 131 4.11 3.68 -9.03
C PHE A 131 3.17 3.77 -10.23
N LYS A 132 2.37 2.74 -10.44
CA LYS A 132 1.34 2.77 -11.48
C LYS A 132 0.18 3.64 -10.99
N ASP A 133 -0.16 4.65 -11.76
CA ASP A 133 -1.34 5.49 -11.52
C ASP A 133 -2.62 4.74 -11.92
N PHE A 134 -3.72 5.20 -11.33
CA PHE A 134 -5.05 4.79 -11.74
C PHE A 134 -5.49 5.58 -12.99
N ASP A 135 -5.48 4.95 -14.15
CA ASP A 135 -5.71 5.59 -15.44
C ASP A 135 -6.94 5.02 -16.19
N GLU A 136 -7.52 3.90 -15.72
CA GLU A 136 -8.54 3.17 -16.47
C GLU A 136 -9.91 3.85 -16.43
N PHE A 137 -10.23 4.56 -15.34
CA PHE A 137 -11.51 5.24 -15.17
C PHE A 137 -11.32 6.65 -14.63
N ASN A 138 -12.27 7.55 -14.92
CA ASN A 138 -12.22 8.94 -14.48
C ASN A 138 -12.85 9.16 -13.10
N HIS A 139 -13.33 8.12 -12.43
CA HIS A 139 -13.99 8.20 -11.13
C HIS A 139 -13.84 6.92 -10.33
N LEU A 140 -13.90 7.05 -9.04
CA LEU A 140 -14.10 6.00 -8.06
C LEU A 140 -15.20 6.48 -7.08
N PRO A 141 -16.01 5.59 -6.51
CA PRO A 141 -16.13 4.16 -6.79
C PRO A 141 -16.74 3.84 -8.17
N ILE A 142 -16.57 2.60 -8.61
CA ILE A 142 -17.15 2.06 -9.84
C ILE A 142 -18.45 1.33 -9.52
N THR A 143 -19.50 1.53 -10.31
CA THR A 143 -20.71 0.73 -10.23
C THR A 143 -20.68 -0.36 -11.31
N TYR A 144 -20.61 -1.62 -10.87
CA TYR A 144 -20.69 -2.79 -11.74
C TYR A 144 -22.07 -3.44 -11.61
N ARG A 145 -22.71 -3.78 -12.73
CA ARG A 145 -23.98 -4.50 -12.74
C ARG A 145 -23.74 -5.92 -13.25
N THR A 146 -24.03 -6.89 -12.41
CA THR A 146 -23.94 -8.31 -12.71
C THR A 146 -25.06 -8.77 -13.66
N SER A 147 -24.91 -9.93 -14.27
CA SER A 147 -25.88 -10.52 -15.23
C SER A 147 -27.25 -10.80 -14.59
N ASP A 148 -27.28 -11.09 -13.27
CA ASP A 148 -28.53 -11.22 -12.50
C ASP A 148 -29.18 -9.88 -12.14
N GLY A 149 -28.55 -8.74 -12.51
CA GLY A 149 -29.06 -7.39 -12.32
C GLY A 149 -28.71 -6.73 -11.00
N LYS A 150 -27.90 -7.36 -10.10
CA LYS A 150 -27.43 -6.74 -8.86
C LYS A 150 -26.36 -5.69 -9.16
N GLU A 151 -26.43 -4.57 -8.46
CA GLU A 151 -25.42 -3.51 -8.55
C GLU A 151 -24.40 -3.64 -7.41
N LEU A 152 -23.12 -3.67 -7.78
CA LEU A 152 -21.99 -3.63 -6.86
C LEU A 152 -21.31 -2.28 -6.98
N ILE A 153 -21.18 -1.56 -5.86
CA ILE A 153 -20.37 -0.34 -5.78
C ILE A 153 -18.98 -0.75 -5.29
N ILE A 154 -17.98 -0.66 -6.15
CA ILE A 154 -16.65 -1.20 -5.91
C ILE A 154 -15.64 -0.05 -5.91
N ASP A 155 -14.78 -0.02 -4.89
CA ASP A 155 -13.68 0.94 -4.78
C ASP A 155 -12.38 0.20 -4.50
N SER A 156 -11.26 0.89 -4.67
CA SER A 156 -9.95 0.35 -4.31
C SER A 156 -9.85 0.04 -2.81
N MET A 157 -9.00 -0.92 -2.46
CA MET A 157 -8.81 -1.36 -1.08
C MET A 157 -8.24 -0.22 -0.22
N THR A 158 -8.83 0.01 0.94
CA THR A 158 -8.35 0.98 1.94
C THR A 158 -7.40 0.32 2.94
N VAL A 159 -6.73 1.13 3.77
CA VAL A 159 -5.91 0.63 4.89
C VAL A 159 -6.76 -0.19 5.85
N GLY A 160 -7.98 0.28 6.18
CA GLY A 160 -8.93 -0.47 7.01
C GLY A 160 -9.32 -1.81 6.40
N ASP A 161 -9.59 -1.84 5.09
CA ASP A 161 -9.88 -3.08 4.38
C ASP A 161 -8.68 -4.05 4.41
N ALA A 162 -7.47 -3.54 4.22
CA ALA A 162 -6.25 -4.37 4.24
C ALA A 162 -5.99 -5.01 5.62
N ILE A 163 -6.29 -4.28 6.71
CA ILE A 163 -6.20 -4.82 8.08
C ILE A 163 -7.22 -5.94 8.27
N ARG A 164 -8.50 -5.68 7.93
CA ARG A 164 -9.59 -6.65 8.05
C ARG A 164 -9.33 -7.90 7.22
N PHE A 165 -8.89 -7.72 5.96
CA PHE A 165 -8.54 -8.81 5.06
C PHE A 165 -7.43 -9.69 5.62
N ARG A 166 -6.37 -9.09 6.16
CA ARG A 166 -5.25 -9.84 6.72
C ARG A 166 -5.56 -10.49 8.07
N GLY A 167 -6.50 -9.92 8.82
CA GLY A 167 -7.02 -10.51 10.05
C GLY A 167 -8.03 -11.64 9.81
N ALA A 168 -8.60 -11.73 8.61
CA ALA A 168 -9.53 -12.79 8.24
C ALA A 168 -8.75 -14.06 7.84
N GLU A 169 -9.14 -15.19 8.41
CA GLU A 169 -8.57 -16.50 8.03
C GLU A 169 -9.26 -17.05 6.77
N ILE A 170 -9.11 -16.31 5.64
CA ILE A 170 -9.69 -16.65 4.34
C ILE A 170 -8.61 -16.75 3.27
N PRO A 171 -8.83 -17.51 2.18
CA PRO A 171 -7.90 -17.59 1.07
C PRO A 171 -7.62 -16.21 0.46
N ASP A 172 -6.36 -15.92 0.15
CA ASP A 172 -5.98 -14.70 -0.59
C ASP A 172 -6.11 -14.95 -2.10
N ASN A 173 -7.25 -14.56 -2.66
CA ASN A 173 -7.53 -14.60 -4.10
C ASN A 173 -8.31 -13.35 -4.53
N SER A 174 -8.50 -13.17 -5.85
CA SER A 174 -9.15 -11.98 -6.41
C SER A 174 -10.55 -11.78 -5.87
N MET A 175 -11.36 -12.84 -5.75
CA MET A 175 -12.75 -12.74 -5.28
C MET A 175 -12.84 -12.35 -3.80
N THR A 176 -11.98 -12.92 -2.96
CA THR A 176 -11.95 -12.55 -1.54
C THR A 176 -11.45 -11.12 -1.35
N ARG A 177 -10.45 -10.67 -2.10
CA ARG A 177 -10.02 -9.26 -2.08
C ARG A 177 -11.12 -8.32 -2.57
N LEU A 178 -11.82 -8.69 -3.64
CA LEU A 178 -12.93 -7.91 -4.20
C LEU A 178 -14.05 -7.70 -3.18
N ALA A 179 -14.38 -8.73 -2.38
CA ALA A 179 -15.41 -8.62 -1.35
C ALA A 179 -15.13 -7.50 -0.32
N PHE A 180 -13.86 -7.25 0.01
CA PHE A 180 -13.48 -6.12 0.85
C PHE A 180 -13.49 -4.77 0.14
N GLN A 181 -13.61 -4.76 -1.17
CA GLN A 181 -13.68 -3.57 -2.01
C GLN A 181 -15.12 -3.16 -2.33
N VAL A 182 -16.10 -4.03 -2.11
CA VAL A 182 -17.53 -3.71 -2.27
C VAL A 182 -17.97 -2.76 -1.15
N ARG A 183 -18.67 -1.67 -1.51
CA ARG A 183 -19.03 -0.58 -0.59
C ARG A 183 -20.50 -0.54 -0.17
N ASN A 184 -21.38 -1.16 -0.94
CA ASN A 184 -22.82 -1.10 -0.73
C ASN A 184 -23.41 -2.34 -0.03
N MET A 185 -22.55 -3.20 0.55
CA MET A 185 -22.96 -4.33 1.38
C MET A 185 -21.84 -4.71 2.36
N GLU A 186 -22.18 -5.47 3.40
CA GLU A 186 -21.21 -5.97 4.36
C GLU A 186 -20.27 -7.00 3.72
N THR A 187 -19.03 -7.08 4.20
CA THR A 187 -17.99 -7.95 3.60
C THR A 187 -18.41 -9.42 3.54
N THR A 188 -19.08 -9.91 4.59
CA THR A 188 -19.58 -11.30 4.63
C THR A 188 -20.68 -11.54 3.58
N GLU A 189 -21.56 -10.58 3.38
CA GLU A 189 -22.59 -10.63 2.33
C GLU A 189 -21.95 -10.61 0.95
N ALA A 190 -20.97 -9.72 0.74
CA ALA A 190 -20.23 -9.62 -0.52
C ALA A 190 -19.48 -10.92 -0.84
N LEU A 191 -18.82 -11.54 0.16
CA LEU A 191 -18.15 -12.83 0.00
C LEU A 191 -19.12 -13.94 -0.45
N ASN A 192 -20.27 -14.05 0.22
CA ASN A 192 -21.28 -15.05 -0.12
C ASN A 192 -21.80 -14.81 -1.53
N TYR A 193 -22.19 -13.57 -1.85
CA TYR A 193 -22.72 -13.23 -3.16
C TYR A 193 -21.70 -13.51 -4.27
N LEU A 194 -20.47 -13.05 -4.13
CA LEU A 194 -19.41 -13.26 -5.14
C LEU A 194 -19.06 -14.75 -5.30
N SER A 195 -19.16 -15.54 -4.23
CA SER A 195 -18.92 -17.00 -4.29
C SER A 195 -20.04 -17.76 -5.01
N ASP A 196 -21.24 -17.20 -5.06
CA ASP A 196 -22.42 -17.79 -5.71
C ASP A 196 -22.57 -17.39 -7.19
N ILE A 197 -21.72 -16.46 -7.69
CA ILE A 197 -21.71 -16.08 -9.11
C ILE A 197 -21.30 -17.30 -9.96
N THR A 198 -22.14 -17.68 -10.89
CA THR A 198 -21.90 -18.79 -11.82
C THR A 198 -21.70 -18.34 -13.26
N ASP A 199 -22.00 -17.08 -13.56
CA ASP A 199 -21.79 -16.48 -14.87
C ASP A 199 -20.30 -16.26 -15.11
N VAL A 200 -19.76 -16.83 -16.18
CA VAL A 200 -18.31 -16.81 -16.47
C VAL A 200 -17.86 -15.42 -16.86
N ASP A 201 -18.69 -14.69 -17.62
CA ASP A 201 -18.35 -13.33 -18.06
C ASP A 201 -18.26 -12.39 -16.85
N ASP A 202 -19.20 -12.50 -15.89
CA ASP A 202 -19.14 -11.74 -14.64
C ASP A 202 -17.89 -12.07 -13.84
N MET A 203 -17.52 -13.36 -13.73
CA MET A 203 -16.31 -13.77 -13.01
C MET A 203 -15.04 -13.18 -13.65
N GLU A 204 -14.91 -13.22 -14.96
CA GLU A 204 -13.73 -12.70 -15.67
C GLU A 204 -13.65 -11.17 -15.55
N LEU A 205 -14.76 -10.45 -15.78
CA LEU A 205 -14.80 -8.99 -15.68
C LEU A 205 -14.55 -8.49 -14.25
N LEU A 206 -15.08 -9.17 -13.23
CA LEU A 206 -14.83 -8.82 -11.83
C LEU A 206 -13.36 -9.07 -11.41
N GLN A 207 -12.73 -10.11 -11.94
CA GLN A 207 -11.30 -10.35 -11.74
C GLN A 207 -10.43 -9.29 -12.43
N GLU A 208 -10.80 -8.90 -13.65
CA GLU A 208 -10.14 -7.80 -14.36
C GLU A 208 -10.27 -6.50 -13.59
N LEU A 209 -11.48 -6.17 -13.10
CA LEU A 209 -11.75 -4.99 -12.29
C LEU A 209 -10.94 -4.98 -11.00
N GLU A 210 -10.82 -6.11 -10.28
CA GLU A 210 -9.97 -6.24 -9.10
C GLU A 210 -8.50 -5.96 -9.45
N GLY A 211 -8.04 -6.46 -10.60
CA GLY A 211 -6.70 -6.19 -11.12
C GLY A 211 -6.45 -4.70 -11.38
N ILE A 212 -7.41 -4.02 -11.98
CA ILE A 212 -7.37 -2.56 -12.25
C ILE A 212 -7.32 -1.77 -10.94
N LEU A 213 -8.17 -2.12 -9.97
CA LEU A 213 -8.26 -1.45 -8.66
C LEU A 213 -7.06 -1.69 -7.75
N ASN A 214 -6.19 -2.61 -8.11
CA ASN A 214 -4.91 -2.84 -7.45
C ASN A 214 -3.76 -1.98 -8.02
N PHE A 215 -4.07 -0.82 -8.63
CA PHE A 215 -3.07 0.16 -9.03
C PHE A 215 -2.10 0.49 -7.88
N GLY A 216 -0.92 1.00 -8.16
CA GLY A 216 0.10 1.29 -7.15
C GLY A 216 0.76 0.06 -6.51
N LYS A 217 0.26 -1.17 -6.73
CA LYS A 217 0.93 -2.42 -6.33
C LYS A 217 2.06 -2.81 -7.29
N SER A 218 1.91 -2.49 -8.55
CA SER A 218 2.95 -2.70 -9.56
C SER A 218 3.99 -1.60 -9.43
N GLN A 219 4.91 -1.81 -8.50
CA GLN A 219 6.12 -1.01 -8.42
C GLN A 219 7.13 -1.65 -9.34
N GLU A 220 7.58 -0.90 -10.30
CA GLU A 220 8.53 -1.37 -11.29
C GLU A 220 9.84 -0.60 -11.18
N ILE A 221 10.92 -1.28 -11.46
CA ILE A 221 12.24 -0.68 -11.53
C ILE A 221 12.99 -1.21 -12.74
N ASP A 222 13.57 -0.31 -13.50
CA ASP A 222 14.44 -0.65 -14.61
C ASP A 222 15.83 -0.96 -14.09
N LEU A 223 16.33 -2.16 -14.41
CA LEU A 223 17.60 -2.64 -13.98
C LEU A 223 18.45 -3.12 -15.14
N VAL A 224 19.76 -2.99 -14.97
CA VAL A 224 20.76 -3.62 -15.85
C VAL A 224 21.39 -4.78 -15.07
N CYS A 225 21.26 -5.99 -15.58
CA CYS A 225 21.86 -7.16 -14.96
C CYS A 225 23.40 -7.05 -14.95
N PRO A 226 24.08 -7.19 -13.79
CA PRO A 226 25.55 -7.10 -13.73
C PRO A 226 26.23 -8.26 -14.45
N HIS A 227 25.56 -9.40 -14.62
CA HIS A 227 26.13 -10.59 -15.27
C HIS A 227 26.00 -10.54 -16.80
N CYS A 228 24.79 -10.35 -17.34
CA CYS A 228 24.56 -10.38 -18.79
C CYS A 228 24.42 -9.00 -19.43
N ARG A 229 24.40 -7.92 -18.64
CA ARG A 229 24.29 -6.50 -19.06
C ARG A 229 23.01 -6.15 -19.83
N LYS A 230 22.02 -7.03 -19.85
CA LYS A 230 20.73 -6.74 -20.47
C LYS A 230 19.85 -5.94 -19.51
N LYS A 231 19.07 -5.02 -20.07
CA LYS A 231 18.01 -4.29 -19.36
C LYS A 231 16.81 -5.18 -19.12
N SER A 232 16.18 -5.03 -17.95
CA SER A 232 14.91 -5.67 -17.59
C SER A 232 14.13 -4.75 -16.68
N THR A 233 12.83 -4.68 -16.85
CA THR A 233 11.92 -4.11 -15.87
C THR A 233 11.52 -5.20 -14.90
N ILE A 234 11.77 -4.99 -13.63
CA ILE A 234 11.47 -5.93 -12.56
C ILE A 234 10.33 -5.37 -11.73
N SER A 235 9.25 -6.15 -11.60
CA SER A 235 8.16 -5.81 -10.68
C SER A 235 8.59 -6.12 -9.26
N ILE A 236 8.47 -5.11 -8.39
CA ILE A 236 8.75 -5.24 -6.96
C ILE A 236 7.43 -5.60 -6.28
N LEU A 237 7.20 -6.91 -6.13
CA LEU A 237 6.03 -7.40 -5.41
C LEU A 237 6.25 -7.22 -3.91
N GLY A 238 5.41 -6.41 -3.30
CA GLY A 238 5.32 -6.28 -1.85
C GLY A 238 5.99 -5.04 -1.29
N VAL A 239 5.17 -4.09 -0.98
CA VAL A 239 5.47 -2.77 -0.43
C VAL A 239 6.15 -2.82 0.94
N SER A 240 6.14 -3.94 1.65
CA SER A 240 6.74 -4.06 2.97
C SER A 240 8.20 -3.61 3.01
N ALA A 241 8.96 -3.89 1.94
CA ALA A 241 10.37 -3.48 1.87
C ALA A 241 10.55 -1.96 1.66
N LEU A 242 9.57 -1.29 1.03
CA LEU A 242 9.60 0.16 0.80
C LEU A 242 8.95 0.91 1.97
N ALA A 243 7.91 0.36 2.57
CA ALA A 243 7.19 0.96 3.68
C ALA A 243 7.94 0.85 5.02
N GLU A 244 8.77 -0.17 5.20
CA GLU A 244 9.55 -0.31 6.43
C GLU A 244 10.69 0.73 6.46
N PRO A 245 10.73 1.64 7.44
CA PRO A 245 11.72 2.72 7.48
C PRO A 245 13.14 2.25 7.72
N PHE A 246 13.31 1.00 8.18
CA PHE A 246 14.61 0.46 8.57
C PHE A 246 15.04 -0.77 7.79
N ARG A 247 16.09 -0.60 7.02
CA ARG A 247 17.20 -1.56 7.03
C ARG A 247 18.42 -0.81 7.57
N LYS A 248 19.09 -1.40 8.56
CA LYS A 248 20.35 -0.91 9.11
C LYS A 248 21.26 -0.53 7.95
N SER A 249 21.59 0.75 7.83
CA SER A 249 22.73 1.17 7.03
C SER A 249 23.92 0.34 7.47
N LYS A 250 24.59 -0.33 6.55
CA LYS A 250 25.85 -1.06 6.83
C LYS A 250 27.03 -0.13 7.17
N LYS A 251 26.79 1.18 7.26
CA LYS A 251 27.80 2.11 7.75
C LYS A 251 27.95 1.89 9.24
N SER A 252 29.10 1.35 9.63
CA SER A 252 29.45 1.14 11.04
C SER A 252 29.56 2.50 11.74
N LEU A 253 29.36 2.49 13.05
CA LEU A 253 29.58 3.67 13.89
C LEU A 253 30.99 4.25 13.67
N HIS A 254 31.97 3.40 13.37
CA HIS A 254 33.36 3.76 13.05
C HIS A 254 33.51 4.69 11.84
N ASP A 255 32.60 4.60 10.84
CA ASP A 255 32.68 5.46 9.65
C ASP A 255 32.25 6.91 9.91
N ARG A 256 31.71 7.20 11.09
CA ARG A 256 31.24 8.54 11.51
C ARG A 256 32.06 9.14 12.64
N ILE A 257 32.93 8.38 13.30
CA ILE A 257 33.83 8.91 14.31
C ILE A 257 35.05 9.44 13.59
N VAL A 258 35.08 10.76 13.41
CA VAL A 258 36.29 11.43 12.94
C VAL A 258 37.28 11.36 14.09
N SER A 259 38.32 10.53 13.94
CA SER A 259 39.46 10.57 14.85
C SER A 259 40.09 11.95 14.78
N ARG A 260 40.02 12.69 15.90
CA ARG A 260 40.76 13.95 16.08
C ARG A 260 42.25 13.70 16.16
#